data_ae9d63eb8db39306138e5138b5ddc240
#
_entry.id   ae9d63eb8db39306138e5138b5ddc240
#
_cell.length_a   1.000
_cell.length_b   1.000
_cell.length_c   1.000
_cell.angle_alpha   90.00
_cell.angle_beta   90.00
_cell.angle_gamma   90.00
#
_symmetry.space_group_name_H-M   'P 1'
#
loop_
_entity.id
_entity.type
_entity.pdbx_description
1 polymer ?
#
loop_
_entity_poly.entity_id
_entity_poly.type
_entity_poly.pdbx_seq_one_letter_code
_entity_poly.pdbx_strand_id
1 'polypeptide(L)'
;MKFGIFDHLDKSGVELHQHFENRLKLAEIYDRAGFHAYHIAEHHGTPLGMASSPSVFLAAVAQRTRKLRFGPLVYTLSLAHPIRIIEEVCMLDQMSGGRLELGIGRGSSPYEMAFFGVNAQNSTDLYIESYDVVMMGLREKKINYEGKHFQFKDVPIELECVQKPTPPIWYGMSRADAVPWAAQNAVNIVCQGPAAPVKEITDRYREVWSEHHHEGADKLPLMGLGRHIVVAQSDEQATRIAKRGFDAWYSNFQYLWRANNHPL
;
A
#
# COMPACT_ATOMS: atom_id res chain seq x y z
N MET A 1 -15.84 13.69 2.58
CA MET A 1 -15.43 12.32 2.24
C MET A 1 -14.41 12.40 1.10
N LYS A 2 -13.35 11.57 1.11
CA LYS A 2 -12.37 11.49 0.04
C LYS A 2 -12.55 10.16 -0.68
N PHE A 3 -12.42 10.15 -1.99
CA PHE A 3 -12.46 8.92 -2.80
C PHE A 3 -11.06 8.64 -3.35
N GLY A 4 -10.60 7.42 -3.21
CA GLY A 4 -9.36 6.92 -3.78
C GLY A 4 -9.60 5.63 -4.56
N ILE A 5 -8.60 5.21 -5.30
CA ILE A 5 -8.59 3.95 -6.03
C ILE A 5 -7.53 3.05 -5.42
N PHE A 6 -7.86 1.78 -5.21
CA PHE A 6 -6.92 0.72 -4.92
C PHE A 6 -6.93 -0.28 -6.08
N ASP A 7 -5.80 -0.46 -6.73
CA ASP A 7 -5.65 -1.24 -7.94
C ASP A 7 -4.59 -2.35 -7.75
N HIS A 8 -4.92 -3.57 -8.12
CA HIS A 8 -3.97 -4.67 -8.14
C HIS A 8 -3.14 -4.68 -9.44
N LEU A 9 -3.53 -3.96 -10.48
CA LEU A 9 -3.05 -4.14 -11.85
C LEU A 9 -3.08 -5.61 -12.27
N ASP A 10 -4.14 -6.30 -11.94
CA ASP A 10 -4.29 -7.72 -12.24
C ASP A 10 -4.31 -7.99 -13.74
N LYS A 11 -3.79 -9.16 -14.12
CA LYS A 11 -3.66 -9.56 -15.52
C LYS A 11 -5.01 -9.50 -16.22
N SER A 12 -5.06 -8.76 -17.32
CA SER A 12 -6.21 -8.72 -18.24
C SER A 12 -5.89 -9.52 -19.52
N GLY A 13 -6.86 -9.69 -20.39
CA GLY A 13 -6.64 -10.31 -21.71
C GLY A 13 -5.96 -9.40 -22.74
N VAL A 14 -5.43 -8.25 -22.31
CA VAL A 14 -4.77 -7.25 -23.16
C VAL A 14 -3.26 -7.43 -23.10
N GLU A 15 -2.55 -7.14 -24.20
CA GLU A 15 -1.09 -7.14 -24.25
C GLU A 15 -0.51 -6.25 -23.14
N LEU A 16 0.57 -6.71 -22.49
CA LEU A 16 1.04 -6.13 -21.24
C LEU A 16 1.44 -4.65 -21.37
N HIS A 17 2.10 -4.26 -22.46
CA HIS A 17 2.44 -2.85 -22.71
C HIS A 17 1.18 -1.96 -22.81
N GLN A 18 0.14 -2.46 -23.48
CA GLN A 18 -1.14 -1.77 -23.60
C GLN A 18 -1.89 -1.74 -22.27
N HIS A 19 -1.77 -2.80 -21.46
CA HIS A 19 -2.33 -2.85 -20.12
C HIS A 19 -1.76 -1.73 -19.24
N PHE A 20 -0.44 -1.56 -19.20
CA PHE A 20 0.21 -0.48 -18.46
C PHE A 20 -0.23 0.90 -18.96
N GLU A 21 -0.23 1.11 -20.28
CA GLU A 21 -0.68 2.40 -20.83
C GLU A 21 -2.14 2.70 -20.50
N ASN A 22 -3.01 1.70 -20.53
CA ASN A 22 -4.41 1.86 -20.14
C ASN A 22 -4.55 2.26 -18.66
N ARG A 23 -3.76 1.68 -17.76
CA ARG A 23 -3.77 2.04 -16.33
C ARG A 23 -3.23 3.45 -16.09
N LEU A 24 -2.21 3.87 -16.82
CA LEU A 24 -1.69 5.25 -16.76
C LEU A 24 -2.75 6.25 -17.24
N LYS A 25 -3.47 5.96 -18.33
CA LYS A 25 -4.60 6.79 -18.80
C LYS A 25 -5.73 6.86 -17.76
N LEU A 26 -6.01 5.77 -17.05
CA LEU A 26 -6.97 5.80 -15.95
C LEU A 26 -6.48 6.70 -14.82
N ALA A 27 -5.21 6.63 -14.42
CA ALA A 27 -4.64 7.51 -13.41
C ALA A 27 -4.77 9.00 -13.80
N GLU A 28 -4.55 9.35 -15.08
CA GLU A 28 -4.80 10.71 -15.58
C GLU A 28 -6.28 11.11 -15.50
N ILE A 29 -7.20 10.18 -15.74
CA ILE A 29 -8.64 10.43 -15.59
C ILE A 29 -8.97 10.67 -14.11
N TYR A 30 -8.44 9.87 -13.20
CA TYR A 30 -8.64 10.05 -11.76
C TYR A 30 -8.09 11.39 -11.28
N ASP A 31 -6.92 11.81 -11.77
CA ASP A 31 -6.33 13.12 -11.48
C ASP A 31 -7.26 14.26 -11.89
N ARG A 32 -7.77 14.23 -13.14
CA ARG A 32 -8.71 15.23 -13.67
C ARG A 32 -10.06 15.21 -12.95
N ALA A 33 -10.52 14.02 -12.55
CA ALA A 33 -11.81 13.86 -11.85
C ALA A 33 -11.75 14.24 -10.37
N GLY A 34 -10.55 14.55 -9.83
CA GLY A 34 -10.38 14.99 -8.44
C GLY A 34 -10.43 13.88 -7.42
N PHE A 35 -10.07 12.65 -7.80
CA PHE A 35 -9.83 11.59 -6.83
C PHE A 35 -8.67 11.96 -5.90
N HIS A 36 -8.75 11.53 -4.64
CA HIS A 36 -7.75 11.86 -3.65
C HIS A 36 -6.44 11.13 -3.87
N ALA A 37 -6.51 9.81 -4.09
CA ALA A 37 -5.31 8.99 -4.23
C ALA A 37 -5.53 7.79 -5.16
N TYR A 38 -4.42 7.30 -5.73
CA TYR A 38 -4.31 6.05 -6.47
C TYR A 38 -3.25 5.18 -5.83
N HIS A 39 -3.68 4.08 -5.26
CA HIS A 39 -2.79 3.12 -4.61
C HIS A 39 -2.72 1.83 -5.40
N ILE A 40 -1.55 1.20 -5.42
CA ILE A 40 -1.35 -0.09 -6.07
C ILE A 40 -0.85 -1.14 -5.09
N ALA A 41 -1.29 -2.38 -5.29
CA ALA A 41 -0.79 -3.53 -4.54
C ALA A 41 0.56 -4.00 -5.08
N GLU A 42 1.36 -4.63 -4.21
CA GLU A 42 2.56 -5.38 -4.56
C GLU A 42 2.27 -6.87 -4.48
N HIS A 43 2.43 -7.57 -5.61
CA HIS A 43 2.31 -9.02 -5.70
C HIS A 43 3.35 -9.59 -6.67
N HIS A 44 3.81 -10.81 -6.39
CA HIS A 44 4.91 -11.45 -7.10
C HIS A 44 4.52 -12.84 -7.61
N GLY A 45 4.93 -13.17 -8.84
CA GLY A 45 4.74 -14.51 -9.43
C GLY A 45 3.28 -14.91 -9.62
N THR A 46 2.36 -13.96 -9.69
CA THR A 46 0.92 -14.19 -9.76
C THR A 46 0.26 -13.25 -10.78
N PRO A 47 -0.83 -13.68 -11.44
CA PRO A 47 -1.61 -12.79 -12.30
C PRO A 47 -2.36 -11.70 -11.52
N LEU A 48 -2.35 -11.72 -10.20
CA LEU A 48 -3.01 -10.71 -9.36
C LEU A 48 -2.35 -9.33 -9.47
N GLY A 49 -1.02 -9.25 -9.72
CA GLY A 49 -0.33 -7.97 -9.80
C GLY A 49 0.73 -7.94 -10.90
N MET A 50 0.52 -7.13 -11.94
CA MET A 50 1.50 -6.95 -13.01
C MET A 50 2.51 -5.84 -12.70
N ALA A 51 2.28 -5.00 -11.69
CA ALA A 51 3.23 -4.02 -11.19
C ALA A 51 4.00 -4.56 -9.98
N SER A 52 4.71 -5.67 -10.15
CA SER A 52 5.46 -6.36 -9.09
C SER A 52 6.58 -5.51 -8.46
N SER A 53 7.01 -4.43 -9.13
CA SER A 53 7.83 -3.37 -8.55
C SER A 53 7.00 -2.10 -8.54
N PRO A 54 6.31 -1.78 -7.45
CA PRO A 54 5.43 -0.63 -7.37
C PRO A 54 6.12 0.67 -7.77
N SER A 55 7.37 0.87 -7.35
CA SER A 55 8.14 2.09 -7.62
C SER A 55 8.29 2.38 -9.11
N VAL A 56 8.48 1.34 -9.93
CA VAL A 56 8.64 1.50 -11.39
C VAL A 56 7.37 2.04 -12.04
N PHE A 57 6.21 1.48 -11.68
CA PHE A 57 4.93 1.94 -12.22
C PHE A 57 4.52 3.30 -11.63
N LEU A 58 4.73 3.50 -10.34
CA LEU A 58 4.39 4.74 -9.65
C LEU A 58 5.24 5.94 -10.10
N ALA A 59 6.48 5.71 -10.55
CA ALA A 59 7.28 6.75 -11.19
C ALA A 59 6.61 7.28 -12.47
N ALA A 60 6.03 6.39 -13.27
CA ALA A 60 5.27 6.80 -14.45
C ALA A 60 3.97 7.53 -14.06
N VAL A 61 3.24 7.07 -13.04
CA VAL A 61 2.06 7.77 -12.49
C VAL A 61 2.43 9.18 -12.03
N ALA A 62 3.55 9.34 -11.32
CA ALA A 62 4.04 10.63 -10.84
C ALA A 62 4.20 11.65 -11.96
N GLN A 63 4.71 11.22 -13.13
CA GLN A 63 4.95 12.08 -14.29
C GLN A 63 3.68 12.34 -15.12
N ARG A 64 2.70 11.44 -15.08
CA ARG A 64 1.45 11.53 -15.86
C ARG A 64 0.35 12.30 -15.11
N THR A 65 0.49 12.54 -13.80
CA THR A 65 -0.51 13.20 -12.95
C THR A 65 0.04 14.48 -12.32
N ARG A 66 -0.84 15.37 -11.81
CA ARG A 66 -0.45 16.67 -11.24
C ARG A 66 -0.93 16.88 -9.81
N LYS A 67 -2.10 16.36 -9.45
CA LYS A 67 -2.76 16.57 -8.15
C LYS A 67 -3.02 15.27 -7.41
N LEU A 68 -3.23 14.18 -8.15
CA LEU A 68 -3.51 12.85 -7.61
C LEU A 68 -2.36 12.43 -6.70
N ARG A 69 -2.68 12.14 -5.44
CA ARG A 69 -1.74 11.46 -4.56
C ARG A 69 -1.66 10.00 -4.99
N PHE A 70 -0.56 9.35 -4.70
CA PHE A 70 -0.37 7.95 -5.11
C PHE A 70 0.62 7.25 -4.18
N GLY A 71 0.59 5.92 -4.19
CA GLY A 71 1.56 5.15 -3.43
C GLY A 71 1.37 3.65 -3.54
N PRO A 72 2.31 2.87 -3.01
CA PRO A 72 2.07 1.46 -2.76
C PRO A 72 1.04 1.30 -1.65
N LEU A 73 0.25 0.27 -1.73
CA LEU A 73 -0.58 -0.17 -0.61
C LEU A 73 -0.64 -1.70 -0.63
N VAL A 74 0.47 -2.33 -0.25
CA VAL A 74 1.61 -1.76 0.49
C VAL A 74 2.95 -2.08 -0.22
N TYR A 75 4.07 -1.45 0.18
CA TYR A 75 5.37 -2.09 0.05
C TYR A 75 5.46 -3.24 1.04
N THR A 76 5.83 -4.41 0.54
CA THR A 76 6.04 -5.59 1.38
C THR A 76 7.46 -5.54 1.96
N LEU A 77 7.63 -4.86 3.10
CA LEU A 77 8.95 -4.56 3.66
C LEU A 77 9.77 -5.80 4.02
N SER A 78 9.13 -6.96 4.23
CA SER A 78 9.85 -8.22 4.45
C SER A 78 10.50 -8.78 3.18
N LEU A 79 10.17 -8.28 1.98
CA LEU A 79 10.70 -8.76 0.70
C LEU A 79 11.78 -7.85 0.12
N ALA A 80 11.97 -6.66 0.69
CA ALA A 80 12.86 -5.64 0.14
C ALA A 80 13.96 -5.23 1.12
N HIS A 81 15.10 -4.82 0.58
CA HIS A 81 16.15 -4.25 1.40
C HIS A 81 15.77 -2.82 1.83
N PRO A 82 15.80 -2.47 3.13
CA PRO A 82 15.28 -1.19 3.64
C PRO A 82 15.97 0.03 3.03
N ILE A 83 17.27 -0.01 2.75
CA ILE A 83 17.97 1.10 2.05
C ILE A 83 17.34 1.36 0.68
N ARG A 84 17.01 0.30 -0.08
CA ARG A 84 16.36 0.46 -1.39
C ARG A 84 15.00 1.14 -1.26
N ILE A 85 14.22 0.76 -0.25
CA ILE A 85 12.91 1.38 -0.01
C ILE A 85 13.04 2.86 0.36
N ILE A 86 14.03 3.23 1.19
CA ILE A 86 14.31 4.63 1.53
C ILE A 86 14.60 5.45 0.27
N GLU A 87 15.50 4.95 -0.58
CA GLU A 87 15.88 5.61 -1.82
C GLU A 87 14.68 5.79 -2.76
N GLU A 88 13.91 4.74 -2.99
CA GLU A 88 12.73 4.75 -3.87
C GLU A 88 11.64 5.68 -3.36
N VAL A 89 11.38 5.68 -2.05
CA VAL A 89 10.42 6.59 -1.40
C VAL A 89 10.84 8.05 -1.58
N CYS A 90 12.10 8.37 -1.29
CA CYS A 90 12.62 9.73 -1.46
C CYS A 90 12.54 10.17 -2.93
N MET A 91 12.95 9.32 -3.87
CA MET A 91 12.88 9.63 -5.30
C MET A 91 11.45 9.88 -5.77
N LEU A 92 10.50 9.01 -5.43
CA LEU A 92 9.09 9.15 -5.81
C LEU A 92 8.45 10.41 -5.22
N ASP A 93 8.78 10.73 -3.97
CA ASP A 93 8.27 11.93 -3.31
C ASP A 93 8.83 13.21 -3.97
N GLN A 94 10.12 13.25 -4.28
CA GLN A 94 10.75 14.34 -5.02
C GLN A 94 10.19 14.48 -6.44
N MET A 95 10.14 13.39 -7.20
CA MET A 95 9.63 13.39 -8.59
C MET A 95 8.16 13.83 -8.69
N SER A 96 7.40 13.67 -7.63
CA SER A 96 5.98 14.06 -7.59
C SER A 96 5.72 15.42 -6.94
N GLY A 97 6.73 16.04 -6.33
CA GLY A 97 6.55 17.28 -5.56
C GLY A 97 5.71 17.08 -4.29
N GLY A 98 5.93 15.95 -3.57
CA GLY A 98 5.29 15.70 -2.28
C GLY A 98 3.89 15.09 -2.38
N ARG A 99 3.59 14.30 -3.42
CA ARG A 99 2.29 13.61 -3.58
C ARG A 99 2.33 12.14 -3.19
N LEU A 100 3.47 11.60 -2.80
CA LEU A 100 3.57 10.21 -2.38
C LEU A 100 2.81 9.97 -1.08
N GLU A 101 2.18 8.81 -0.97
CA GLU A 101 1.65 8.20 0.24
C GLU A 101 2.33 6.83 0.43
N LEU A 102 2.87 6.58 1.61
CA LEU A 102 3.71 5.41 1.88
C LEU A 102 2.91 4.31 2.57
N GLY A 103 2.35 3.41 1.80
CA GLY A 103 1.76 2.18 2.36
C GLY A 103 2.84 1.14 2.66
N ILE A 104 2.78 0.59 3.86
CA ILE A 104 3.71 -0.41 4.37
C ILE A 104 2.99 -1.64 4.89
N GLY A 105 3.62 -2.80 4.76
CA GLY A 105 3.07 -4.04 5.27
C GLY A 105 4.09 -5.18 5.30
N ARG A 106 3.73 -6.22 6.03
CA ARG A 106 4.56 -7.43 6.16
C ARG A 106 4.47 -8.34 4.92
N GLY A 107 3.37 -8.24 4.19
CA GLY A 107 2.96 -9.27 3.23
C GLY A 107 2.11 -10.37 3.88
N SER A 108 1.29 -11.01 3.07
CA SER A 108 0.33 -12.02 3.53
C SER A 108 0.55 -13.40 2.89
N SER A 109 1.18 -13.47 1.72
CA SER A 109 1.37 -14.72 0.97
C SER A 109 2.67 -15.42 1.36
N PRO A 110 2.61 -16.61 1.98
CA PRO A 110 3.81 -17.39 2.27
C PRO A 110 4.52 -17.86 0.99
N TYR A 111 3.80 -17.99 -0.11
CA TYR A 111 4.37 -18.37 -1.40
C TYR A 111 5.23 -17.24 -1.98
N GLU A 112 4.72 -16.01 -1.96
CA GLU A 112 5.49 -14.85 -2.40
C GLU A 112 6.73 -14.65 -1.53
N MET A 113 6.62 -14.80 -0.21
CA MET A 113 7.75 -14.77 0.71
C MET A 113 8.83 -15.82 0.33
N ALA A 114 8.40 -17.04 0.01
CA ALA A 114 9.31 -18.10 -0.39
C ALA A 114 10.08 -17.78 -1.68
N PHE A 115 9.51 -17.05 -2.64
CA PHE A 115 10.21 -16.62 -3.86
C PHE A 115 11.40 -15.70 -3.56
N PHE A 116 11.35 -14.97 -2.46
CA PHE A 116 12.43 -14.09 -1.99
C PHE A 116 13.30 -14.73 -0.89
N GLY A 117 13.12 -16.04 -0.63
CA GLY A 117 13.88 -16.73 0.40
C GLY A 117 13.48 -16.36 1.84
N VAL A 118 12.35 -15.71 2.01
CA VAL A 118 11.84 -15.30 3.33
C VAL A 118 10.99 -16.41 3.93
N ASN A 119 11.34 -16.84 5.13
CA ASN A 119 10.50 -17.76 5.90
C ASN A 119 9.32 -16.98 6.52
N ALA A 120 8.10 -17.39 6.19
CA ALA A 120 6.88 -16.74 6.67
C ALA A 120 6.80 -16.69 8.21
N GLN A 121 7.39 -17.67 8.93
CA GLN A 121 7.42 -17.68 10.40
C GLN A 121 8.28 -16.55 10.99
N ASN A 122 9.32 -16.12 10.29
CA ASN A 122 10.25 -15.07 10.71
C ASN A 122 9.94 -13.71 10.06
N SER A 123 8.93 -13.65 9.20
CA SER A 123 8.63 -12.47 8.41
C SER A 123 8.19 -11.26 9.25
N THR A 124 7.67 -11.51 10.45
CA THR A 124 7.25 -10.42 11.36
C THR A 124 8.44 -9.67 11.92
N ASP A 125 9.47 -10.39 12.42
CA ASP A 125 10.68 -9.76 12.95
C ASP A 125 11.40 -8.97 11.83
N LEU A 126 11.52 -9.59 10.65
CA LEU A 126 12.12 -8.94 9.49
C LEU A 126 11.37 -7.68 9.06
N TYR A 127 10.02 -7.73 9.08
CA TYR A 127 9.19 -6.56 8.80
C TYR A 127 9.40 -5.43 9.80
N ILE A 128 9.46 -5.75 11.10
CA ILE A 128 9.64 -4.75 12.15
C ILE A 128 10.99 -4.05 12.01
N GLU A 129 12.08 -4.81 11.87
CA GLU A 129 13.41 -4.23 11.67
C GLU A 129 13.50 -3.41 10.39
N SER A 130 12.91 -3.91 9.30
CA SER A 130 12.85 -3.17 8.02
C SER A 130 12.09 -1.85 8.16
N TYR A 131 10.97 -1.86 8.89
CA TYR A 131 10.19 -0.66 9.21
C TYR A 131 11.02 0.36 10.00
N ASP A 132 11.69 -0.09 11.07
CA ASP A 132 12.50 0.79 11.91
C ASP A 132 13.62 1.45 11.11
N VAL A 133 14.33 0.68 10.28
CA VAL A 133 15.40 1.20 9.42
C VAL A 133 14.86 2.18 8.38
N VAL A 134 13.71 1.86 7.75
CA VAL A 134 13.07 2.76 6.77
C VAL A 134 12.68 4.06 7.45
N MET A 135 12.04 4.01 8.61
CA MET A 135 11.62 5.22 9.33
C MET A 135 12.79 6.07 9.82
N MET A 136 13.89 5.42 10.22
CA MET A 136 15.15 6.10 10.55
C MET A 136 15.71 6.82 9.33
N GLY A 137 15.89 6.12 8.20
CA GLY A 137 16.46 6.70 6.99
C GLY A 137 15.62 7.79 6.33
N LEU A 138 14.28 7.80 6.54
CA LEU A 138 13.43 8.90 6.07
C LEU A 138 13.51 10.16 6.95
N ARG A 139 13.99 10.04 8.18
CA ARG A 139 14.06 11.14 9.16
C ARG A 139 15.46 11.65 9.43
N GLU A 140 16.47 10.80 9.30
CA GLU A 140 17.83 11.07 9.69
C GLU A 140 18.78 11.10 8.49
N LYS A 141 19.93 11.76 8.64
CA LYS A 141 20.96 11.83 7.58
C LYS A 141 21.93 10.64 7.60
N LYS A 142 21.87 9.81 8.63
CA LYS A 142 22.67 8.61 8.78
C LYS A 142 21.88 7.51 9.46
N ILE A 143 22.10 6.28 9.03
CA ILE A 143 21.55 5.10 9.68
C ILE A 143 22.61 4.44 10.53
N ASN A 144 22.30 4.28 11.82
CA ASN A 144 23.00 3.42 12.75
C ASN A 144 21.96 2.47 13.36
N TYR A 145 22.01 1.21 13.00
CA TYR A 145 21.04 0.21 13.42
C TYR A 145 21.72 -1.13 13.72
N GLU A 146 21.38 -1.74 14.83
CA GLU A 146 21.88 -3.05 15.24
C GLU A 146 20.70 -3.96 15.57
N GLY A 147 20.33 -4.81 14.61
CA GLY A 147 19.26 -5.77 14.71
C GLY A 147 19.70 -7.18 14.39
N LYS A 148 18.75 -8.10 14.39
CA LYS A 148 18.96 -9.50 14.03
C LYS A 148 19.16 -9.71 12.53
N HIS A 149 18.42 -8.95 11.72
CA HIS A 149 18.39 -9.08 10.27
C HIS A 149 19.20 -7.98 9.57
N PHE A 150 19.26 -6.80 10.15
CA PHE A 150 19.98 -5.66 9.59
C PHE A 150 20.97 -5.07 10.59
N GLN A 151 22.16 -4.73 10.07
CA GLN A 151 23.22 -4.07 10.83
C GLN A 151 23.81 -2.97 9.96
N PHE A 152 23.71 -1.72 10.40
CA PHE A 152 24.21 -0.56 9.69
C PHE A 152 25.01 0.32 10.63
N LYS A 153 26.15 0.81 10.15
CA LYS A 153 27.01 1.72 10.89
C LYS A 153 27.38 2.91 10.00
N ASP A 154 27.00 4.10 10.42
CA ASP A 154 27.28 5.39 9.76
C ASP A 154 26.91 5.40 8.26
N VAL A 155 25.83 4.70 7.86
CA VAL A 155 25.38 4.69 6.46
C VAL A 155 24.77 6.05 6.12
N PRO A 156 25.36 6.82 5.19
CA PRO A 156 24.84 8.15 4.85
C PRO A 156 23.55 8.03 4.03
N ILE A 157 22.60 8.95 4.26
CA ILE A 157 21.39 9.12 3.48
C ILE A 157 21.41 10.50 2.85
N GLU A 158 21.70 10.56 1.56
CA GLU A 158 21.79 11.81 0.79
C GLU A 158 20.41 12.25 0.24
N LEU A 159 19.54 11.28 -0.03
CA LEU A 159 18.18 11.56 -0.50
C LEU A 159 17.27 11.94 0.68
N GLU A 160 16.34 12.86 0.42
CA GLU A 160 15.32 13.23 1.38
C GLU A 160 13.96 13.44 0.71
N CYS A 161 12.88 13.25 1.47
CA CYS A 161 11.52 13.53 1.03
C CYS A 161 11.23 15.04 1.02
N VAL A 162 10.36 15.48 0.12
CA VAL A 162 9.73 16.81 0.15
C VAL A 162 8.85 16.93 1.38
N GLN A 163 8.05 15.88 1.64
CA GLN A 163 7.14 15.83 2.78
C GLN A 163 7.90 15.56 4.09
N LYS A 164 7.59 16.32 5.15
CA LYS A 164 8.23 16.19 6.45
C LYS A 164 7.21 15.90 7.55
N PRO A 165 7.55 15.06 8.54
CA PRO A 165 8.83 14.34 8.71
C PRO A 165 9.00 13.18 7.72
N THR A 166 7.91 12.69 7.13
CA THR A 166 7.84 11.60 6.14
C THR A 166 6.61 11.79 5.26
N PRO A 167 6.49 11.13 4.10
CA PRO A 167 5.21 10.97 3.44
C PRO A 167 4.16 10.36 4.38
N PRO A 168 2.86 10.67 4.21
CA PRO A 168 1.80 10.05 5.02
C PRO A 168 1.88 8.53 4.94
N ILE A 169 1.89 7.86 6.10
CA ILE A 169 1.99 6.41 6.19
C ILE A 169 0.61 5.78 6.15
N TRP A 170 0.48 4.67 5.45
CA TRP A 170 -0.71 3.85 5.37
C TRP A 170 -0.42 2.41 5.79
N TYR A 171 -1.37 1.81 6.50
CA TYR A 171 -1.30 0.42 6.93
C TYR A 171 -2.62 -0.31 6.65
N GLY A 172 -2.51 -1.50 6.05
CA GLY A 172 -3.66 -2.39 5.86
C GLY A 172 -4.06 -3.04 7.19
N MET A 173 -5.26 -2.72 7.69
CA MET A 173 -5.75 -3.15 8.99
C MET A 173 -6.85 -4.20 8.85
N SER A 174 -6.63 -5.39 9.33
CA SER A 174 -7.63 -6.47 9.35
C SER A 174 -8.07 -6.89 10.75
N ARG A 175 -7.37 -6.45 11.79
CA ARG A 175 -7.61 -6.81 13.19
C ARG A 175 -7.38 -5.62 14.10
N ALA A 176 -8.09 -5.59 15.23
CA ALA A 176 -8.05 -4.47 16.17
C ALA A 176 -6.79 -4.43 17.06
N ASP A 177 -5.99 -5.49 17.11
CA ASP A 177 -4.78 -5.59 17.93
C ASP A 177 -3.64 -4.64 17.51
N ALA A 178 -3.56 -4.30 16.23
CA ALA A 178 -2.58 -3.33 15.72
C ALA A 178 -3.07 -1.87 15.78
N VAL A 179 -4.30 -1.63 16.18
CA VAL A 179 -4.89 -0.27 16.24
C VAL A 179 -4.11 0.65 17.18
N PRO A 180 -3.72 0.23 18.42
CA PRO A 180 -3.01 1.14 19.34
C PRO A 180 -1.74 1.72 18.71
N TRP A 181 -0.92 0.86 18.08
CA TRP A 181 0.29 1.31 17.39
C TRP A 181 -0.03 2.32 16.26
N ALA A 182 -1.02 2.03 15.41
CA ALA A 182 -1.35 2.89 14.29
C ALA A 182 -1.88 4.26 14.75
N ALA A 183 -2.77 4.28 15.75
CA ALA A 183 -3.33 5.51 16.26
C ALA A 183 -2.29 6.36 17.01
N GLN A 184 -1.44 5.76 17.84
CA GLN A 184 -0.36 6.46 18.54
C GLN A 184 0.67 7.09 17.62
N ASN A 185 0.91 6.46 16.45
CA ASN A 185 1.90 6.93 15.47
C ASN A 185 1.26 7.73 14.32
N ALA A 186 0.01 8.14 14.42
CA ALA A 186 -0.72 8.91 13.42
C ALA A 186 -0.71 8.28 12.01
N VAL A 187 -0.79 6.94 11.94
CA VAL A 187 -0.77 6.17 10.70
C VAL A 187 -2.18 6.09 10.10
N ASN A 188 -2.33 6.45 8.83
CA ASN A 188 -3.58 6.20 8.11
C ASN A 188 -3.82 4.69 8.00
N ILE A 189 -5.05 4.27 8.13
CA ILE A 189 -5.41 2.86 7.99
C ILE A 189 -6.38 2.63 6.84
N VAL A 190 -6.33 1.44 6.26
CA VAL A 190 -7.35 0.98 5.32
C VAL A 190 -7.85 -0.39 5.75
N CYS A 191 -9.16 -0.52 5.82
CA CYS A 191 -9.85 -1.74 6.20
C CYS A 191 -10.64 -2.32 5.03
N GLN A 192 -10.72 -3.64 4.98
CA GLN A 192 -11.61 -4.39 4.08
C GLN A 192 -12.44 -5.37 4.90
N GLY A 193 -13.54 -5.87 4.33
CA GLY A 193 -14.37 -6.87 4.97
C GLY A 193 -15.73 -6.34 5.47
N PRO A 194 -16.46 -7.13 6.28
CA PRO A 194 -17.80 -6.80 6.77
C PRO A 194 -17.83 -5.50 7.60
N ALA A 195 -18.99 -4.86 7.65
CA ALA A 195 -19.15 -3.56 8.31
C ALA A 195 -18.86 -3.61 9.82
N ALA A 196 -19.30 -4.67 10.51
CA ALA A 196 -19.18 -4.75 11.97
C ALA A 196 -17.70 -4.81 12.44
N PRO A 197 -16.82 -5.71 11.94
CA PRO A 197 -15.40 -5.68 12.28
C PRO A 197 -14.69 -4.38 11.89
N VAL A 198 -15.05 -3.79 10.75
CA VAL A 198 -14.46 -2.51 10.34
C VAL A 198 -14.87 -1.40 11.29
N LYS A 199 -16.12 -1.38 11.74
CA LYS A 199 -16.60 -0.40 12.73
C LYS A 199 -15.83 -0.53 14.03
N GLU A 200 -15.63 -1.73 14.55
CA GLU A 200 -14.83 -2.00 15.76
C GLU A 200 -13.42 -1.41 15.64
N ILE A 201 -12.72 -1.69 14.53
CA ILE A 201 -11.38 -1.15 14.24
C ILE A 201 -11.41 0.40 14.24
N THR A 202 -12.34 1.00 13.53
CA THR A 202 -12.38 2.46 13.39
C THR A 202 -12.82 3.18 14.67
N ASP A 203 -13.68 2.57 15.47
CA ASP A 203 -14.08 3.11 16.77
C ASP A 203 -12.91 3.03 17.75
N ARG A 204 -12.24 1.87 17.83
CA ARG A 204 -11.04 1.72 18.65
C ARG A 204 -9.91 2.68 18.23
N TYR A 205 -9.77 2.95 16.93
CA TYR A 205 -8.79 3.92 16.44
C TYR A 205 -9.08 5.33 17.00
N ARG A 206 -10.33 5.77 16.98
CA ARG A 206 -10.74 7.08 17.50
C ARG A 206 -10.53 7.18 19.02
N GLU A 207 -10.82 6.11 19.75
CA GLU A 207 -10.59 6.04 21.20
C GLU A 207 -9.10 6.24 21.51
N VAL A 208 -8.24 5.38 20.95
CA VAL A 208 -6.79 5.47 21.18
C VAL A 208 -6.22 6.80 20.71
N TRP A 209 -6.69 7.32 19.58
CA TRP A 209 -6.30 8.64 19.11
C TRP A 209 -6.61 9.72 20.17
N SER A 210 -7.82 9.75 20.69
CA SER A 210 -8.24 10.74 21.69
C SER A 210 -7.50 10.62 23.02
N GLU A 211 -7.00 9.43 23.36
CA GLU A 211 -6.20 9.19 24.55
C GLU A 211 -4.77 9.76 24.46
N HIS A 212 -4.20 9.78 23.25
CA HIS A 212 -2.78 10.09 23.03
C HIS A 212 -2.53 11.42 22.32
N HIS A 213 -3.52 11.94 21.61
CA HIS A 213 -3.40 13.17 20.84
C HIS A 213 -4.43 14.20 21.31
N HIS A 214 -3.95 15.38 21.69
CA HIS A 214 -4.80 16.51 22.15
C HIS A 214 -5.19 17.45 20.99
N GLU A 215 -4.86 17.08 19.76
CA GLU A 215 -5.20 17.82 18.57
C GLU A 215 -6.69 17.62 18.21
N GLY A 216 -7.27 18.60 17.52
CA GLY A 216 -8.69 18.53 17.13
C GLY A 216 -8.99 17.39 16.15
N ALA A 217 -10.25 17.05 16.00
CA ALA A 217 -10.75 15.98 15.11
C ALA A 217 -10.37 16.18 13.63
N ASP A 218 -10.01 17.40 13.24
CA ASP A 218 -9.50 17.73 11.90
C ASP A 218 -8.12 17.16 11.62
N LYS A 219 -7.36 16.78 12.66
CA LYS A 219 -6.05 16.14 12.58
C LYS A 219 -6.10 14.61 12.61
N LEU A 220 -7.29 14.05 12.83
CA LEU A 220 -7.47 12.59 12.85
C LEU A 220 -6.99 11.99 11.51
N PRO A 221 -6.10 10.97 11.53
CA PRO A 221 -5.67 10.29 10.33
C PRO A 221 -6.81 9.70 9.51
N LEU A 222 -6.58 9.49 8.23
CA LEU A 222 -7.58 8.93 7.35
C LEU A 222 -7.82 7.45 7.68
N MET A 223 -9.09 7.08 7.74
CA MET A 223 -9.53 5.69 7.85
C MET A 223 -10.23 5.30 6.56
N GLY A 224 -9.53 4.58 5.69
CA GLY A 224 -10.01 4.13 4.41
C GLY A 224 -10.88 2.87 4.54
N LEU A 225 -11.89 2.77 3.68
CA LEU A 225 -12.72 1.59 3.53
C LEU A 225 -12.64 1.08 2.09
N GLY A 226 -11.99 -0.07 1.91
CA GLY A 226 -11.89 -0.74 0.62
C GLY A 226 -13.20 -1.44 0.24
N ARG A 227 -13.74 -1.14 -0.94
CA ARG A 227 -14.96 -1.75 -1.50
C ARG A 227 -14.84 -1.88 -3.00
N HIS A 228 -15.32 -3.01 -3.52
CA HIS A 228 -15.59 -3.13 -4.95
C HIS A 228 -16.85 -2.33 -5.26
N ILE A 229 -16.73 -1.34 -6.14
CA ILE A 229 -17.84 -0.47 -6.53
C ILE A 229 -17.95 -0.49 -8.03
N VAL A 230 -19.15 -0.77 -8.53
CA VAL A 230 -19.48 -0.73 -9.96
C VAL A 230 -20.65 0.23 -10.15
N VAL A 231 -20.49 1.18 -11.06
CA VAL A 231 -21.54 2.13 -11.44
C VAL A 231 -21.88 1.90 -12.91
N ALA A 232 -23.16 1.76 -13.22
CA ALA A 232 -23.67 1.57 -14.57
C ALA A 232 -25.04 2.25 -14.72
N GLN A 233 -25.63 2.18 -15.89
CA GLN A 233 -26.93 2.81 -16.17
C GLN A 233 -28.12 2.09 -15.52
N SER A 234 -27.97 0.80 -15.17
CA SER A 234 -28.97 0.03 -14.42
C SER A 234 -28.29 -0.97 -13.46
N ASP A 235 -29.02 -1.41 -12.44
CA ASP A 235 -28.56 -2.40 -11.47
C ASP A 235 -28.23 -3.75 -12.12
N GLU A 236 -29.00 -4.17 -13.13
CA GLU A 236 -28.73 -5.40 -13.87
C GLU A 236 -27.42 -5.31 -14.66
N GLN A 237 -27.13 -4.16 -15.26
CA GLN A 237 -25.87 -3.91 -15.95
C GLN A 237 -24.71 -3.87 -14.96
N ALA A 238 -24.85 -3.15 -13.85
CA ALA A 238 -23.87 -3.07 -12.79
C ALA A 238 -23.55 -4.47 -12.23
N THR A 239 -24.56 -5.28 -11.93
CA THR A 239 -24.43 -6.65 -11.43
C THR A 239 -23.67 -7.56 -12.41
N ARG A 240 -24.00 -7.50 -13.72
CA ARG A 240 -23.28 -8.29 -14.73
C ARG A 240 -21.79 -7.90 -14.83
N ILE A 241 -21.51 -6.60 -14.79
CA ILE A 241 -20.13 -6.09 -14.82
C ILE A 241 -19.39 -6.50 -13.56
N ALA A 242 -20.00 -6.29 -12.39
CA ALA A 242 -19.43 -6.63 -11.08
C ALA A 242 -19.11 -8.12 -10.99
N LYS A 243 -20.04 -8.99 -11.36
CA LYS A 243 -19.83 -10.45 -11.34
C LYS A 243 -18.64 -10.85 -12.20
N ARG A 244 -18.59 -10.40 -13.45
CA ARG A 244 -17.48 -10.73 -14.36
C ARG A 244 -16.14 -10.22 -13.82
N GLY A 245 -16.10 -8.98 -13.31
CA GLY A 245 -14.88 -8.39 -12.74
C GLY A 245 -14.44 -9.11 -11.48
N PHE A 246 -15.37 -9.45 -10.60
CA PHE A 246 -15.09 -10.19 -9.36
C PHE A 246 -14.59 -11.60 -9.64
N ASP A 247 -15.24 -12.34 -10.55
CA ASP A 247 -14.84 -13.71 -10.92
C ASP A 247 -13.39 -13.73 -11.46
N ALA A 248 -13.01 -12.75 -12.31
CA ALA A 248 -11.67 -12.62 -12.83
C ALA A 248 -10.65 -12.27 -11.72
N TRP A 249 -10.95 -11.26 -10.92
CA TRP A 249 -10.11 -10.86 -9.78
C TRP A 249 -9.93 -12.00 -8.78
N TYR A 250 -11.02 -12.67 -8.39
CA TYR A 250 -10.98 -13.77 -7.41
C TYR A 250 -10.18 -14.97 -7.94
N SER A 251 -10.26 -15.24 -9.25
CA SER A 251 -9.43 -16.26 -9.89
C SER A 251 -7.94 -15.92 -9.80
N ASN A 252 -7.57 -14.67 -10.06
CA ASN A 252 -6.20 -14.19 -9.97
C ASN A 252 -5.72 -14.18 -8.50
N PHE A 253 -6.57 -13.77 -7.56
CA PHE A 253 -6.28 -13.76 -6.13
C PHE A 253 -5.97 -15.17 -5.60
N GLN A 254 -6.72 -16.18 -6.04
CA GLN A 254 -6.51 -17.57 -5.62
C GLN A 254 -5.38 -18.30 -6.37
N TYR A 255 -4.75 -17.69 -7.35
CA TYR A 255 -3.82 -18.36 -8.25
C TYR A 255 -2.70 -19.12 -7.53
N LEU A 256 -1.96 -18.48 -6.66
CA LEU A 256 -0.86 -19.12 -5.92
C LEU A 256 -1.34 -20.19 -4.93
N TRP A 257 -2.51 -19.96 -4.31
CA TRP A 257 -3.12 -20.91 -3.38
C TRP A 257 -3.51 -22.21 -4.11
N ARG A 258 -4.17 -22.08 -5.26
CA ARG A 258 -4.53 -23.25 -6.10
C ARG A 258 -3.30 -23.96 -6.65
N ALA A 259 -2.30 -23.22 -7.13
CA ALA A 259 -1.06 -23.77 -7.66
C ALA A 259 -0.29 -24.61 -6.63
N ASN A 260 -0.50 -24.33 -5.34
CA ASN A 260 0.12 -25.06 -4.23
C ASN A 260 -0.84 -26.01 -3.51
N ASN A 261 -1.99 -26.36 -4.11
CA ASN A 261 -3.02 -27.25 -3.58
C ASN A 261 -3.62 -26.84 -2.22
N HIS A 262 -3.68 -25.52 -1.96
CA HIS A 262 -4.27 -24.94 -0.75
C HIS A 262 -5.33 -23.89 -1.13
N PRO A 263 -6.47 -24.28 -1.77
CA PRO A 263 -7.49 -23.30 -2.14
C PRO A 263 -8.09 -22.64 -0.87
N LEU A 264 -8.26 -21.32 -0.94
CA LEU A 264 -8.90 -20.51 0.11
C LEU A 264 -10.42 -20.71 0.14
#